data_7cdc1eb8150895d8a5bf786f88e44080
#
_entry.id   7cdc1eb8150895d8a5bf786f88e44080
#
_cell.length_a   1.000
_cell.length_b   1.000
_cell.length_c   1.000
_cell.angle_alpha   90.00
_cell.angle_beta   90.00
_cell.angle_gamma   90.00
#
_symmetry.space_group_name_H-M   'P 1'
#
loop_
_entity.id
_entity.type
_entity.pdbx_description
1 polymer ?
#
loop_
_entity_poly.entity_id
_entity_poly.type
_entity_poly.pdbx_seq_one_letter_code
_entity_poly.pdbx_strand_id
1 'polypeptide(L)'
;MKIAVPSTGESIRSMMSSTLGRCRFIITYDTESKKYSATANPGMLLQDGSGIRTVETIVDSEADTLLSKEIGVKAYSLLVKEHINVHLINSVTYVEEAIKKFLKN
;
A
#
# COMPACT_ATOMS: atom_id res chain seq x y z
N MET A 1 -8.83 -10.77 5.19
CA MET A 1 -8.32 -9.81 4.20
C MET A 1 -7.21 -8.98 4.80
N LYS A 2 -6.10 -8.87 4.10
CA LYS A 2 -5.01 -7.99 4.47
C LYS A 2 -4.86 -6.88 3.45
N ILE A 3 -4.99 -5.65 3.91
CA ILE A 3 -5.00 -4.46 3.06
C ILE A 3 -3.70 -3.69 3.23
N ALA A 4 -2.99 -3.48 2.13
CA ALA A 4 -1.78 -2.66 2.12
C ALA A 4 -2.11 -1.23 1.68
N VAL A 5 -1.51 -0.25 2.32
CA VAL A 5 -1.70 1.17 2.00
C VAL A 5 -0.35 1.87 2.09
N PRO A 6 0.08 2.56 1.01
CA PRO A 6 1.30 3.36 1.09
C PRO A 6 1.08 4.55 2.01
N SER A 7 2.03 4.78 2.90
CA SER A 7 1.87 5.73 4.00
C SER A 7 3.08 6.64 4.14
N THR A 8 2.83 7.83 4.65
CA THR A 8 3.89 8.80 4.96
C THR A 8 4.51 8.55 6.33
N GLY A 9 3.86 7.77 7.17
CA GLY A 9 4.34 7.47 8.53
C GLY A 9 3.99 6.07 8.98
N GLU A 10 4.42 5.71 10.17
CA GLU A 10 4.25 4.37 10.71
C GLU A 10 2.87 4.09 11.29
N SER A 11 2.10 5.13 11.55
CA SER A 11 0.80 4.99 12.19
C SER A 11 -0.32 4.85 11.17
N ILE A 12 -1.34 4.09 11.52
CA ILE A 12 -2.57 4.01 10.73
C ILE A 12 -3.27 5.39 10.65
N ARG A 13 -2.90 6.31 11.52
CA ARG A 13 -3.41 7.69 11.50
C ARG A 13 -2.59 8.61 10.60
N SER A 14 -1.51 8.09 10.02
CA SER A 14 -0.70 8.87 9.08
C SER A 14 -1.45 9.11 7.78
N MET A 15 -1.07 10.17 7.08
CA MET A 15 -1.55 10.40 5.72
C MET A 15 -1.05 9.31 4.78
N MET A 16 -1.87 8.92 3.82
CA MET A 16 -1.41 8.07 2.73
C MET A 16 -0.34 8.80 1.94
N SER A 17 0.56 8.03 1.34
CA SER A 17 1.45 8.55 0.32
C SER A 17 0.66 8.70 -0.99
N SER A 18 0.96 9.74 -1.77
CA SER A 18 0.33 9.94 -3.07
C SER A 18 0.88 9.00 -4.13
N THR A 19 2.05 8.42 -3.91
CA THR A 19 2.69 7.49 -4.85
C THR A 19 3.05 6.19 -4.14
N LEU A 20 3.13 5.10 -4.91
CA LEU A 20 3.46 3.80 -4.33
C LEU A 20 4.97 3.62 -4.18
N GLY A 21 5.73 3.77 -5.27
CA GLY A 21 7.15 3.41 -5.28
C GLY A 21 8.02 4.23 -4.33
N ARG A 22 7.65 5.45 -4.07
CA ARG A 22 8.43 6.37 -3.23
C ARG A 22 7.83 6.60 -1.85
N CYS A 23 6.85 5.80 -1.45
CA CYS A 23 6.28 5.93 -0.12
C CYS A 23 7.31 5.53 0.95
N ARG A 24 7.15 6.08 2.14
CA ARG A 24 8.08 5.81 3.25
C ARG A 24 7.79 4.49 3.92
N PHE A 25 6.51 4.16 4.07
CA PHE A 25 6.06 2.95 4.75
C PHE A 25 4.92 2.29 3.99
N ILE A 26 4.80 0.98 4.17
CA ILE A 26 3.59 0.25 3.77
C ILE A 26 2.90 -0.16 5.07
N ILE A 27 1.67 0.30 5.24
CA ILE A 27 0.81 -0.12 6.35
C ILE A 27 0.02 -1.33 5.86
N THR A 28 0.04 -2.41 6.62
CA THR A 28 -0.74 -3.60 6.31
C THR A 28 -1.75 -3.83 7.43
N TYR A 29 -3.03 -3.81 7.08
CA TYR A 29 -4.13 -3.96 8.04
C TYR A 29 -4.85 -5.29 7.82
N ASP A 30 -4.99 -6.06 8.89
CA ASP A 30 -5.70 -7.33 8.85
C ASP A 30 -7.13 -7.11 9.35
N THR A 31 -8.12 -7.35 8.48
CA THR A 31 -9.52 -7.09 8.82
C THR A 31 -10.07 -8.08 9.84
N GLU A 32 -9.46 -9.26 9.98
CA GLU A 32 -9.92 -10.26 10.95
C GLU A 32 -9.44 -9.94 12.35
N SER A 33 -8.14 -9.71 12.52
CA SER A 33 -7.56 -9.38 13.83
C SER A 33 -7.75 -7.93 14.20
N LYS A 34 -8.01 -7.07 13.20
CA LYS A 34 -8.11 -5.61 13.35
C LYS A 34 -6.80 -4.98 13.83
N LYS A 35 -5.69 -5.64 13.52
CA LYS A 35 -4.36 -5.15 13.85
C LYS A 35 -3.64 -4.70 12.59
N TYR A 36 -2.70 -3.79 12.75
CA TYR A 36 -1.89 -3.34 11.62
C TYR A 36 -0.41 -3.37 11.96
N SER A 37 0.40 -3.40 10.94
CA SER A 37 1.85 -3.25 11.04
C SER A 37 2.33 -2.26 10.01
N ALA A 38 3.50 -1.68 10.25
CA ALA A 38 4.13 -0.76 9.31
C ALA A 38 5.50 -1.32 8.94
N THR A 39 5.77 -1.37 7.65
CA THR A 39 7.05 -1.82 7.12
C THR A 39 7.70 -0.68 6.37
N ALA A 40 8.95 -0.36 6.70
CA ALA A 40 9.70 0.64 5.95
C ALA A 40 9.85 0.18 4.50
N ASN A 41 9.64 1.09 3.55
CA ASN A 41 9.72 0.75 2.14
C ASN A 41 11.15 0.90 1.61
N PRO A 42 11.84 -0.21 1.36
CA PRO A 42 13.21 -0.14 0.84
C PRO A 42 13.28 0.45 -0.57
N GLY A 43 12.18 0.41 -1.32
CA GLY A 43 12.11 1.00 -2.66
C GLY A 43 12.25 2.51 -2.68
N MET A 44 11.94 3.18 -1.57
CA MET A 44 11.99 4.63 -1.48
C MET A 44 13.35 5.21 -1.85
N LEU A 45 14.42 4.50 -1.51
CA LEU A 45 15.79 4.98 -1.70
C LEU A 45 16.42 4.54 -3.04
N LEU A 46 15.73 3.72 -3.81
CA LEU A 46 16.25 3.24 -5.08
C LEU A 46 16.13 4.30 -6.17
N GLN A 47 17.14 4.42 -7.03
CA GLN A 47 17.06 5.29 -8.20
C GLN A 47 16.11 4.71 -9.22
N ASP A 48 16.24 3.42 -9.49
CA ASP A 48 15.40 2.69 -10.44
C ASP A 48 14.75 1.51 -9.76
N GLY A 49 13.59 1.10 -10.26
CA GLY A 49 12.92 -0.09 -9.76
C GLY A 49 12.25 0.08 -8.42
N SER A 50 12.01 1.32 -7.97
CA SER A 50 11.38 1.56 -6.67
C SER A 50 9.98 0.94 -6.59
N GLY A 51 9.20 1.04 -7.67
CA GLY A 51 7.85 0.47 -7.68
C GLY A 51 7.89 -1.06 -7.56
N ILE A 52 8.79 -1.70 -8.28
CA ILE A 52 8.94 -3.16 -8.24
C ILE A 52 9.35 -3.60 -6.83
N ARG A 53 10.33 -2.93 -6.23
CA ARG A 53 10.79 -3.26 -4.87
C ARG A 53 9.67 -3.08 -3.85
N THR A 54 8.86 -2.05 -4.01
CA THR A 54 7.72 -1.79 -3.14
C THR A 54 6.69 -2.92 -3.26
N VAL A 55 6.40 -3.38 -4.48
CA VAL A 55 5.48 -4.50 -4.69
C VAL A 55 6.01 -5.77 -4.01
N GLU A 56 7.31 -6.04 -4.07
CA GLU A 56 7.90 -7.17 -3.37
C GLU A 56 7.62 -7.08 -1.87
N THR A 57 7.74 -5.89 -1.30
CA THR A 57 7.46 -5.67 0.12
C THR A 57 5.98 -5.95 0.44
N ILE A 58 5.07 -5.54 -0.44
CA ILE A 58 3.64 -5.81 -0.28
C ILE A 58 3.36 -7.31 -0.33
N VAL A 59 3.96 -8.01 -1.29
CA VAL A 59 3.82 -9.47 -1.41
C VAL A 59 4.36 -10.16 -0.15
N ASP A 60 5.52 -9.75 0.33
CA ASP A 60 6.12 -10.33 1.53
C ASP A 60 5.27 -10.13 2.78
N SER A 61 4.47 -9.06 2.82
CA SER A 61 3.56 -8.81 3.93
C SER A 61 2.29 -9.65 3.88
N GLU A 62 2.13 -10.44 2.82
CA GLU A 62 0.96 -11.28 2.58
C GLU A 62 -0.34 -10.50 2.39
N ALA A 63 -0.24 -9.26 1.91
CA ALA A 63 -1.41 -8.47 1.58
C ALA A 63 -2.09 -9.04 0.34
N ASP A 64 -3.40 -9.03 0.33
CA ASP A 64 -4.19 -9.45 -0.83
C ASP A 64 -4.85 -8.28 -1.56
N THR A 65 -4.82 -7.11 -0.94
CA THR A 65 -5.49 -5.90 -1.46
C THR A 65 -4.57 -4.70 -1.26
N LEU A 66 -4.54 -3.82 -2.24
CA LEU A 66 -3.79 -2.56 -2.16
C LEU A 66 -4.72 -1.40 -2.44
N LEU A 67 -4.70 -0.40 -1.55
CA LEU A 67 -5.36 0.89 -1.76
C LEU A 67 -4.27 1.90 -2.08
N SER A 68 -4.35 2.57 -3.23
CA SER A 68 -3.33 3.55 -3.62
C SER A 68 -3.92 4.58 -4.56
N LYS A 69 -3.32 5.76 -4.62
CA LYS A 69 -3.74 6.78 -5.55
C LYS A 69 -3.07 6.63 -6.91
N GLU A 70 -1.75 6.57 -6.91
CA GLU A 70 -0.98 6.49 -8.15
C GLU A 70 -0.06 5.27 -8.12
N ILE A 71 -0.06 4.53 -9.23
CA ILE A 71 0.78 3.35 -9.38
C ILE A 71 1.39 3.37 -10.77
N GLY A 72 2.70 3.22 -10.86
CA GLY A 72 3.39 3.13 -12.14
C GLY A 72 2.99 1.86 -12.90
N VAL A 73 3.14 1.88 -14.21
CA VAL A 73 2.71 0.79 -15.10
C VAL A 73 3.38 -0.53 -14.74
N LYS A 74 4.69 -0.53 -14.49
CA LYS A 74 5.42 -1.76 -14.18
C LYS A 74 4.97 -2.34 -12.84
N ALA A 75 4.79 -1.49 -11.84
CA ALA A 75 4.31 -1.93 -10.52
C ALA A 75 2.90 -2.51 -10.63
N TYR A 76 2.02 -1.86 -11.37
CA TYR A 76 0.66 -2.34 -11.57
C TYR A 76 0.65 -3.73 -12.22
N SER A 77 1.46 -3.93 -13.27
CA SER A 77 1.54 -5.21 -13.96
C SER A 77 2.00 -6.33 -13.02
N LEU A 78 2.96 -6.01 -12.15
CA LEU A 78 3.46 -6.99 -11.19
C LEU A 78 2.41 -7.31 -10.12
N LEU A 79 1.68 -6.32 -9.64
CA LEU A 79 0.59 -6.51 -8.68
C LEU A 79 -0.47 -7.46 -9.24
N VAL A 80 -0.85 -7.26 -10.50
CA VAL A 80 -1.82 -8.14 -11.17
C VAL A 80 -1.27 -9.57 -11.26
N LYS A 81 -0.01 -9.72 -11.64
CA LYS A 81 0.64 -11.02 -11.75
C LYS A 81 0.67 -11.73 -10.39
N GLU A 82 0.85 -10.99 -9.32
CA GLU A 82 0.89 -11.54 -7.96
C GLU A 82 -0.49 -11.69 -7.33
N HIS A 83 -1.55 -11.49 -8.12
CA HIS A 83 -2.94 -11.66 -7.69
C HIS A 83 -3.36 -10.74 -6.54
N ILE A 84 -2.79 -9.53 -6.51
CA ILE A 84 -3.18 -8.53 -5.54
C ILE A 84 -4.29 -7.65 -6.13
N ASN A 85 -5.38 -7.52 -5.40
CA ASN A 85 -6.50 -6.67 -5.81
C ASN A 85 -6.12 -5.21 -5.61
N VAL A 86 -6.15 -4.44 -6.69
CA VAL A 86 -5.76 -3.02 -6.64
C VAL A 86 -7.00 -2.15 -6.68
N HIS A 87 -7.12 -1.26 -5.70
CA HIS A 87 -8.16 -0.24 -5.67
C HIS A 87 -7.51 1.13 -5.74
N LEU A 88 -7.77 1.84 -6.84
CA LEU A 88 -7.29 3.21 -7.00
C LEU A 88 -8.27 4.15 -6.31
N ILE A 89 -7.74 5.08 -5.52
CA ILE A 89 -8.53 6.09 -4.84
C ILE A 89 -8.29 7.45 -5.49
N ASN A 90 -9.31 8.30 -5.45
CA ASN A 90 -9.25 9.59 -6.15
C ASN A 90 -8.43 10.65 -5.45
N SER A 91 -8.42 10.64 -4.14
CA SER A 91 -7.69 11.65 -3.37
C SER A 91 -7.06 11.04 -2.13
N VAL A 92 -5.90 11.58 -1.77
CA VAL A 92 -5.17 11.15 -0.58
C VAL A 92 -5.94 11.53 0.68
N THR A 93 -6.01 10.60 1.63
CA THR A 93 -6.60 10.81 2.93
C THR A 93 -5.76 10.07 3.97
N TYR A 94 -6.20 10.04 5.22
CA TYR A 94 -5.51 9.25 6.24
C TYR A 94 -5.67 7.76 5.94
N VAL A 95 -4.64 6.98 6.26
CA VAL A 95 -4.64 5.53 6.02
C VAL A 95 -5.89 4.89 6.61
N GLU A 96 -6.19 5.21 7.87
CA GLU A 96 -7.36 4.67 8.57
C GLU A 96 -8.67 5.01 7.84
N GLU A 97 -8.80 6.23 7.35
CA GLU A 97 -10.00 6.65 6.64
C GLU A 97 -10.17 5.94 5.30
N ALA A 98 -9.07 5.75 4.58
CA ALA A 98 -9.10 5.01 3.32
C ALA A 98 -9.57 3.56 3.54
N ILE A 99 -9.06 2.91 4.58
CA ILE A 99 -9.46 1.55 4.93
C ILE A 99 -10.93 1.49 5.30
N LYS A 100 -11.39 2.38 6.17
CA LYS A 100 -12.80 2.43 6.59
C LYS A 100 -13.74 2.63 5.40
N LYS A 101 -13.40 3.56 4.53
CA LYS A 101 -14.21 3.85 3.35
C LYS A 101 -14.27 2.64 2.41
N PHE A 102 -13.14 1.98 2.20
CA PHE A 102 -13.08 0.78 1.37
C PHE A 102 -13.96 -0.33 1.93
N LEU A 103 -13.91 -0.56 3.24
CA LEU A 103 -14.65 -1.64 3.88
C LEU A 103 -16.16 -1.39 3.94
N LYS A 104 -16.61 -0.17 3.80
CA LYS A 104 -18.05 0.16 3.77
C LYS A 104 -18.71 -0.15 2.45
N ASN A 105 -17.97 -0.22 1.37
CA ASN A 105 -18.52 -0.38 0.02
C ASN A 105 -18.70 -1.84 -0.36
#